data_2618dc4d076a324498cb01dec349ec24
#
_entry.id   2618dc4d076a324498cb01dec349ec24
#
_cell.length_a   1.000
_cell.length_b   1.000
_cell.length_c   1.000
_cell.angle_alpha   90.00
_cell.angle_beta   90.00
_cell.angle_gamma   90.00
#
_symmetry.space_group_name_H-M   'P 1'
#
loop_
_entity.id
_entity.type
_entity.pdbx_description
1 polymer ?
#
loop_
_entity_poly.entity_id
_entity_poly.type
_entity_poly.pdbx_seq_one_letter_code
_entity_poly.pdbx_strand_id
1 'polypeptide(L)'
;MKLTALLASTLVAATLGNAAEFTVEKTATGGAIVKVDGQVFAEYVVDQANKPYLWPIYGPTGKSMTRSYPMKNVEGEKQDHPHHRGLNFGHESIGGYDTWAEAATFGNSPKTNERVKHLGAIKHREFKELKGGQSGVIYALSDYVDAEGKVVITEERSLTFHANGEARMIDVDIDLVASQGTVTVDDKKDAGLSIRVPHSMSVDAKQGGKIINSEGHQDADSWGKRAQWCDFHGPVEGEHLGIAMLNHPSSFRHPTPWHARTYGLFTANPFGLSQLKLQTESGALELKVGERIKLRHRFIFHKGDEKAGKIAEAYEAYAKETR
;
A
#
# COMPACT_ATOMS: atom_id res chain seq x y z
N MET A 1 -12.76 -0.41 -74.69
CA MET A 1 -12.64 0.39 -73.47
C MET A 1 -12.33 -0.56 -72.32
N LYS A 2 -11.10 -0.58 -71.80
CA LYS A 2 -10.70 -1.38 -70.66
C LYS A 2 -10.63 -0.44 -69.46
N LEU A 3 -11.48 -0.65 -68.44
CA LEU A 3 -11.45 0.05 -67.17
C LEU A 3 -10.37 -0.60 -66.30
N THR A 4 -9.35 0.15 -65.98
CA THR A 4 -8.34 -0.25 -64.95
C THR A 4 -8.77 0.27 -63.62
N ALA A 5 -9.12 -0.64 -62.71
CA ALA A 5 -9.44 -0.29 -61.31
C ALA A 5 -8.13 -0.11 -60.52
N LEU A 6 -7.90 1.09 -59.99
CA LEU A 6 -6.80 1.39 -59.06
C LEU A 6 -7.25 0.98 -57.66
N LEU A 7 -6.63 -0.07 -57.07
CA LEU A 7 -6.75 -0.39 -55.64
C LEU A 7 -5.82 0.56 -54.87
N ALA A 8 -6.41 1.45 -54.08
CA ALA A 8 -5.69 2.24 -53.09
C ALA A 8 -5.53 1.41 -51.84
N SER A 9 -4.33 0.93 -51.54
CA SER A 9 -3.97 0.29 -50.28
C SER A 9 -3.77 1.37 -49.22
N THR A 10 -4.71 1.49 -48.31
CA THR A 10 -4.56 2.30 -47.10
C THR A 10 -3.64 1.57 -46.11
N LEU A 11 -2.43 2.07 -45.95
CA LEU A 11 -1.50 1.63 -44.92
C LEU A 11 -2.02 2.18 -43.58
N VAL A 12 -2.60 1.31 -42.77
CA VAL A 12 -2.90 1.62 -41.37
C VAL A 12 -1.58 1.53 -40.59
N ALA A 13 -0.96 2.66 -40.32
CA ALA A 13 0.17 2.73 -39.40
C ALA A 13 -0.34 2.38 -38.00
N ALA A 14 -0.07 1.16 -37.55
CA ALA A 14 -0.20 0.82 -36.13
C ALA A 14 0.81 1.66 -35.37
N THR A 15 0.35 2.64 -34.58
CA THR A 15 1.16 3.32 -33.61
C THR A 15 1.53 2.28 -32.54
N LEU A 16 2.76 1.78 -32.59
CA LEU A 16 3.37 1.08 -31.50
C LEU A 16 3.40 2.08 -30.34
N GLY A 17 2.46 1.94 -29.38
CA GLY A 17 2.51 2.69 -28.15
C GLY A 17 3.87 2.44 -27.52
N ASN A 18 4.66 3.48 -27.27
CA ASN A 18 5.91 3.35 -26.53
C ASN A 18 5.59 2.70 -25.18
N ALA A 19 6.39 1.70 -24.80
CA ALA A 19 6.33 1.15 -23.45
C ALA A 19 6.62 2.29 -22.44
N ALA A 20 5.90 2.31 -21.33
CA ALA A 20 6.10 3.32 -20.28
C ALA A 20 7.57 3.34 -19.82
N GLU A 21 8.16 4.53 -19.70
CA GLU A 21 9.53 4.73 -19.25
C GLU A 21 9.55 5.25 -17.81
N PHE A 22 10.25 4.52 -16.95
CA PHE A 22 10.39 4.88 -15.54
C PHE A 22 11.75 5.50 -15.25
N THR A 23 11.75 6.53 -14.39
CA THR A 23 12.95 7.02 -13.70
C THR A 23 12.75 6.90 -12.20
N VAL A 24 13.83 6.56 -11.47
CA VAL A 24 13.86 6.47 -10.02
C VAL A 24 15.10 7.19 -9.52
N GLU A 25 14.90 8.25 -8.75
CA GLU A 25 15.97 9.16 -8.33
C GLU A 25 15.90 9.40 -6.83
N LYS A 26 17.05 9.57 -6.18
CA LYS A 26 17.10 10.03 -4.77
C LYS A 26 16.58 11.46 -4.67
N THR A 27 15.81 11.73 -3.60
CA THR A 27 15.41 13.09 -3.25
C THR A 27 16.46 13.77 -2.36
N ALA A 28 16.42 15.08 -2.27
CA ALA A 28 17.29 15.85 -1.37
C ALA A 28 17.05 15.52 0.12
N THR A 29 15.87 14.97 0.44
CA THR A 29 15.48 14.54 1.80
C THR A 29 15.88 13.10 2.11
N GLY A 30 16.66 12.45 1.24
CA GLY A 30 17.14 11.07 1.44
C GLY A 30 16.15 9.98 1.00
N GLY A 31 14.96 10.33 0.55
CA GLY A 31 13.97 9.42 -0.02
C GLY A 31 14.22 9.12 -1.50
N ALA A 32 13.17 8.68 -2.22
CA ALA A 32 13.24 8.43 -3.66
C ALA A 32 11.95 8.86 -4.36
N ILE A 33 12.07 9.44 -5.55
CA ILE A 33 10.95 9.80 -6.41
C ILE A 33 10.91 8.88 -7.62
N VAL A 34 9.72 8.37 -7.93
CA VAL A 34 9.46 7.54 -9.11
C VAL A 34 8.61 8.35 -10.08
N LYS A 35 9.06 8.42 -11.32
CA LYS A 35 8.32 9.04 -12.42
C LYS A 35 8.06 8.00 -13.51
N VAL A 36 6.96 8.15 -14.22
CA VAL A 36 6.60 7.42 -15.41
C VAL A 36 6.32 8.41 -16.54
N ASP A 37 6.99 8.28 -17.67
CA ASP A 37 6.90 9.21 -18.82
C ASP A 37 7.11 10.67 -18.39
N GLY A 38 8.07 10.89 -17.47
CA GLY A 38 8.41 12.20 -16.91
C GLY A 38 7.43 12.73 -15.84
N GLN A 39 6.28 12.08 -15.61
CA GLN A 39 5.30 12.48 -14.61
C GLN A 39 5.51 11.73 -13.31
N VAL A 40 5.38 12.42 -12.18
CA VAL A 40 5.49 11.77 -10.86
C VAL A 40 4.44 10.68 -10.73
N PHE A 41 4.88 9.48 -10.34
CA PHE A 41 4.00 8.40 -9.93
C PHE A 41 3.88 8.37 -8.41
N ALA A 42 5.01 8.32 -7.70
CA ALA A 42 5.04 8.31 -6.25
C ALA A 42 6.36 8.84 -5.69
N GLU A 43 6.35 9.27 -4.43
CA GLU A 43 7.55 9.57 -3.67
C GLU A 43 7.63 8.66 -2.45
N TYR A 44 8.80 8.02 -2.24
CA TYR A 44 9.13 7.23 -1.06
C TYR A 44 9.80 8.14 -0.04
N VAL A 45 9.06 8.48 1.01
CA VAL A 45 9.44 9.39 2.08
C VAL A 45 9.99 8.59 3.25
N VAL A 46 11.18 8.94 3.76
CA VAL A 46 11.91 8.10 4.73
C VAL A 46 12.05 8.72 6.12
N ASP A 47 12.06 10.04 6.27
CA ASP A 47 12.46 10.70 7.53
C ASP A 47 11.51 11.80 8.00
N GLN A 48 10.23 11.71 7.66
CA GLN A 48 9.21 12.70 8.09
C GLN A 48 8.19 12.13 9.09
N ALA A 49 8.32 10.87 9.47
CA ALA A 49 7.47 10.18 10.42
C ALA A 49 8.25 9.07 11.13
N ASN A 50 7.58 8.30 12.01
CA ASN A 50 8.21 7.14 12.64
C ASN A 50 8.33 5.91 11.71
N LYS A 51 7.98 6.04 10.44
CA LYS A 51 8.06 4.97 9.43
C LYS A 51 8.15 5.54 8.02
N PRO A 52 8.79 4.83 7.06
CA PRO A 52 8.74 5.18 5.65
C PRO A 52 7.34 4.97 5.07
N TYR A 53 6.96 5.80 4.08
CA TYR A 53 5.69 5.71 3.38
C TYR A 53 5.79 6.25 1.95
N LEU A 54 4.85 5.87 1.08
CA LEU A 54 4.70 6.47 -0.25
C LEU A 54 3.64 7.58 -0.19
N TRP A 55 4.02 8.79 -0.57
CA TRP A 55 3.14 9.94 -0.72
C TRP A 55 3.86 11.10 -1.43
N PRO A 56 3.20 11.78 -2.42
CA PRO A 56 1.91 11.42 -3.01
C PRO A 56 1.98 10.15 -3.85
N ILE A 57 0.83 9.58 -4.20
CA ILE A 57 0.70 8.52 -5.21
C ILE A 57 -0.34 9.01 -6.23
N TYR A 58 0.04 9.04 -7.50
CA TYR A 58 -0.85 9.48 -8.58
C TYR A 58 -1.35 8.29 -9.40
N GLY A 59 -2.66 8.24 -9.64
CA GLY A 59 -3.32 7.22 -10.45
C GLY A 59 -3.12 7.40 -11.97
N PRO A 60 -3.78 6.55 -12.78
CA PRO A 60 -3.61 6.56 -14.25
C PRO A 60 -4.06 7.86 -14.91
N THR A 61 -4.91 8.65 -14.28
CA THR A 61 -5.39 9.94 -14.79
C THR A 61 -4.65 11.14 -14.18
N GLY A 62 -3.57 10.89 -13.41
CA GLY A 62 -2.79 11.94 -12.75
C GLY A 62 -3.43 12.50 -11.47
N LYS A 63 -4.56 11.93 -11.02
CA LYS A 63 -5.20 12.32 -9.76
C LYS A 63 -4.51 11.67 -8.57
N SER A 64 -4.50 12.37 -7.41
CA SER A 64 -3.95 11.81 -6.17
C SER A 64 -4.83 10.69 -5.65
N MET A 65 -4.23 9.53 -5.42
CA MET A 65 -4.92 8.31 -4.95
C MET A 65 -4.77 8.10 -3.44
N THR A 66 -4.31 9.09 -2.71
CA THR A 66 -4.18 9.03 -1.25
C THR A 66 -4.70 10.30 -0.61
N ARG A 67 -5.18 10.18 0.64
CA ARG A 67 -5.48 11.35 1.47
C ARG A 67 -4.22 12.19 1.65
N SER A 68 -4.38 13.52 1.65
CA SER A 68 -3.26 14.46 1.82
C SER A 68 -2.85 14.63 3.28
N TYR A 69 -3.82 14.69 4.22
CA TYR A 69 -3.53 14.82 5.64
C TYR A 69 -2.81 13.58 6.20
N PRO A 70 -1.77 13.71 7.04
CA PRO A 70 -1.26 14.93 7.67
C PRO A 70 -0.11 15.62 6.89
N MET A 71 0.32 15.10 5.74
CA MET A 71 1.45 15.64 4.97
C MET A 71 1.12 17.02 4.40
N LYS A 72 -0.16 17.23 4.04
CA LYS A 72 -0.68 18.52 3.54
C LYS A 72 -2.13 18.69 4.00
N ASN A 73 -2.47 19.89 4.46
CA ASN A 73 -3.86 20.24 4.75
C ASN A 73 -4.57 20.63 3.45
N VAL A 74 -5.69 19.96 3.17
CA VAL A 74 -6.58 20.25 2.04
C VAL A 74 -7.97 20.50 2.59
N GLU A 75 -8.62 21.58 2.12
CA GLU A 75 -9.97 21.94 2.53
C GLU A 75 -10.96 20.82 2.21
N GLY A 76 -11.86 20.53 3.15
CA GLY A 76 -12.86 19.45 3.00
C GLY A 76 -12.33 18.04 3.28
N GLU A 77 -11.01 17.85 3.46
CA GLU A 77 -10.43 16.56 3.82
C GLU A 77 -10.49 16.33 5.34
N LYS A 78 -10.89 15.12 5.76
CA LYS A 78 -10.98 14.79 7.18
C LYS A 78 -9.59 14.71 7.82
N GLN A 79 -9.38 15.47 8.89
CA GLN A 79 -8.12 15.55 9.64
C GLN A 79 -8.15 14.63 10.88
N ASP A 80 -8.29 13.33 10.64
CA ASP A 80 -8.23 12.30 11.68
C ASP A 80 -7.01 11.39 11.50
N HIS A 81 -6.64 10.62 12.52
CA HIS A 81 -5.59 9.60 12.45
C HIS A 81 -4.32 10.09 11.72
N PRO A 82 -3.52 10.97 12.32
CA PRO A 82 -2.32 11.56 11.68
C PRO A 82 -1.26 10.52 11.28
N HIS A 83 -1.31 9.33 11.88
CA HIS A 83 -0.41 8.20 11.57
C HIS A 83 -0.80 7.40 10.31
N HIS A 84 -1.97 7.68 9.68
CA HIS A 84 -2.35 7.06 8.42
C HIS A 84 -1.79 7.86 7.23
N ARG A 85 -0.49 7.69 6.95
CA ARG A 85 0.23 8.42 5.90
C ARG A 85 0.30 7.60 4.61
N GLY A 86 -0.33 8.08 3.54
CA GLY A 86 -0.25 7.48 2.20
C GLY A 86 -0.35 5.95 2.20
N LEU A 87 0.65 5.28 1.59
CA LEU A 87 0.82 3.83 1.65
C LEU A 87 2.02 3.52 2.55
N ASN A 88 1.79 2.75 3.61
CA ASN A 88 2.80 2.43 4.63
C ASN A 88 2.62 1.03 5.22
N PHE A 89 3.63 0.53 5.89
CA PHE A 89 3.54 -0.61 6.80
C PHE A 89 3.77 -0.13 8.23
N GLY A 90 3.04 -0.71 9.18
CA GLY A 90 3.25 -0.51 10.60
C GLY A 90 2.62 -1.63 11.42
N HIS A 91 2.98 -1.72 12.69
CA HIS A 91 2.45 -2.74 13.61
C HIS A 91 2.41 -2.18 15.03
N GLU A 92 1.30 -2.36 15.75
CA GLU A 92 1.13 -1.84 17.12
C GLU A 92 2.08 -2.48 18.13
N SER A 93 2.58 -3.71 17.89
CA SER A 93 3.52 -4.35 18.81
C SER A 93 4.35 -5.44 18.14
N ILE A 94 5.58 -5.10 17.76
CA ILE A 94 6.65 -6.05 17.43
C ILE A 94 7.74 -5.86 18.48
N GLY A 95 8.04 -6.93 19.25
CA GLY A 95 8.96 -6.84 20.38
C GLY A 95 8.51 -5.87 21.47
N GLY A 96 7.21 -5.60 21.57
CA GLY A 96 6.63 -4.68 22.53
C GLY A 96 6.56 -3.22 22.08
N TYR A 97 6.99 -2.89 20.85
CA TYR A 97 7.05 -1.51 20.36
C TYR A 97 6.08 -1.24 19.20
N ASP A 98 5.45 -0.06 19.26
CA ASP A 98 4.42 0.40 18.35
C ASP A 98 5.03 1.26 17.24
N THR A 99 5.02 0.73 16.01
CA THR A 99 5.41 1.46 14.79
C THR A 99 4.19 1.87 13.95
N TRP A 100 2.97 1.52 14.39
CA TRP A 100 1.72 1.93 13.75
C TRP A 100 1.37 3.37 14.09
N ALA A 101 1.26 3.68 15.38
CA ALA A 101 0.92 5.00 15.87
C ALA A 101 2.13 5.96 15.84
N GLU A 102 1.85 7.24 15.95
CA GLU A 102 2.82 8.34 16.10
C GLU A 102 2.49 9.12 17.38
N ALA A 103 3.44 9.88 17.93
CA ALA A 103 3.20 10.70 19.12
C ALA A 103 1.97 11.62 18.96
N ALA A 104 1.81 12.22 17.78
CA ALA A 104 0.67 13.07 17.44
C ALA A 104 -0.70 12.35 17.49
N THR A 105 -0.72 11.01 17.44
CA THR A 105 -1.94 10.20 17.55
C THR A 105 -2.62 10.37 18.91
N PHE A 106 -1.84 10.55 19.94
CA PHE A 106 -2.32 10.45 21.32
C PHE A 106 -2.69 11.81 21.94
N GLY A 107 -2.21 12.91 21.39
CA GLY A 107 -2.40 14.23 21.98
C GLY A 107 -1.87 14.30 23.44
N ASN A 108 -2.53 15.08 24.27
CA ASN A 108 -2.12 15.29 25.67
C ASN A 108 -2.92 14.45 26.69
N SER A 109 -3.56 13.36 26.28
CA SER A 109 -4.37 12.53 27.18
C SER A 109 -3.49 11.69 28.13
N PRO A 110 -3.71 11.75 29.48
CA PRO A 110 -2.95 10.95 30.44
C PRO A 110 -3.04 9.43 30.18
N LYS A 111 -4.18 8.94 29.68
CA LYS A 111 -4.39 7.51 29.37
C LYS A 111 -3.53 7.00 28.21
N THR A 112 -3.03 7.90 27.39
CA THR A 112 -2.20 7.58 26.23
C THR A 112 -0.71 7.72 26.49
N ASN A 113 -0.33 8.34 27.61
CA ASN A 113 1.08 8.56 27.95
C ASN A 113 1.87 7.25 28.10
N GLU A 114 1.27 6.17 28.62
CA GLU A 114 1.95 4.88 28.72
C GLU A 114 2.25 4.30 27.33
N ARG A 115 1.29 4.35 26.41
CA ARG A 115 1.49 3.85 25.05
C ARG A 115 2.57 4.65 24.28
N VAL A 116 2.67 5.94 24.56
CA VAL A 116 3.72 6.80 23.97
C VAL A 116 5.14 6.30 24.34
N LYS A 117 5.33 5.74 25.52
CA LYS A 117 6.63 5.19 25.97
C LYS A 117 7.04 3.94 25.19
N HIS A 118 6.09 3.29 24.52
CA HIS A 118 6.31 2.10 23.70
C HIS A 118 6.31 2.41 22.21
N LEU A 119 6.36 3.69 21.82
CA LEU A 119 6.51 4.04 20.41
C LEU A 119 7.90 3.65 19.93
N GLY A 120 7.91 2.86 18.85
CA GLY A 120 9.10 2.56 18.09
C GLY A 120 9.09 3.31 16.76
N ALA A 121 10.09 3.02 15.94
CA ALA A 121 10.18 3.56 14.59
C ALA A 121 10.69 2.53 13.59
N ILE A 122 10.32 2.69 12.33
CA ILE A 122 10.92 2.00 11.19
C ILE A 122 11.85 3.02 10.52
N LYS A 123 13.15 2.87 10.71
CA LYS A 123 14.15 3.78 10.17
C LYS A 123 14.74 3.24 8.87
N HIS A 124 14.59 4.00 7.80
CA HIS A 124 15.28 3.71 6.55
C HIS A 124 16.80 3.72 6.80
N ARG A 125 17.48 2.66 6.36
CA ARG A 125 18.93 2.51 6.51
C ARG A 125 19.67 2.82 5.20
N GLU A 126 19.25 2.19 4.12
CA GLU A 126 19.87 2.38 2.82
C GLU A 126 18.98 1.90 1.67
N PHE A 127 19.22 2.44 0.49
CA PHE A 127 18.75 1.86 -0.76
C PHE A 127 19.79 0.87 -1.30
N LYS A 128 19.36 -0.36 -1.54
CA LYS A 128 20.18 -1.37 -2.24
C LYS A 128 20.07 -1.22 -3.76
N GLU A 129 18.90 -0.80 -4.24
CA GLU A 129 18.67 -0.55 -5.65
C GLU A 129 17.68 0.60 -5.84
N LEU A 130 18.00 1.49 -6.77
CA LEU A 130 17.10 2.46 -7.39
C LEU A 130 17.28 2.32 -8.91
N LYS A 131 16.26 1.86 -9.61
CA LYS A 131 16.37 1.53 -11.03
C LYS A 131 15.12 1.96 -11.78
N GLY A 132 15.33 2.60 -12.93
CA GLY A 132 14.32 2.92 -13.94
C GLY A 132 14.36 1.96 -15.12
N GLY A 133 13.62 2.28 -16.18
CA GLY A 133 13.49 1.51 -17.41
C GLY A 133 12.03 1.15 -17.69
N GLN A 134 11.73 -0.09 -18.05
CA GLN A 134 10.35 -0.57 -18.29
C GLN A 134 9.52 -0.69 -17.02
N SER A 135 10.16 -0.67 -15.85
CA SER A 135 9.56 -0.58 -14.53
C SER A 135 10.44 0.27 -13.63
N GLY A 136 9.85 0.88 -12.59
CA GLY A 136 10.60 1.52 -11.53
C GLY A 136 10.85 0.53 -10.39
N VAL A 137 12.06 0.50 -9.82
CA VAL A 137 12.39 -0.36 -8.66
C VAL A 137 13.02 0.46 -7.56
N ILE A 138 12.51 0.27 -6.33
CA ILE A 138 13.13 0.72 -5.09
C ILE A 138 13.34 -0.53 -4.23
N TYR A 139 14.59 -0.88 -3.92
CA TYR A 139 14.90 -1.89 -2.92
C TYR A 139 15.59 -1.21 -1.74
N ALA A 140 14.92 -1.23 -0.58
CA ALA A 140 15.31 -0.53 0.63
C ALA A 140 15.47 -1.49 1.82
N LEU A 141 16.41 -1.19 2.69
CA LEU A 141 16.57 -1.81 3.99
C LEU A 141 16.19 -0.82 5.09
N SER A 142 15.46 -1.31 6.08
CA SER A 142 15.06 -0.52 7.24
C SER A 142 15.24 -1.31 8.54
N ASP A 143 15.42 -0.59 9.63
CA ASP A 143 15.54 -1.13 10.97
C ASP A 143 14.33 -0.71 11.81
N TYR A 144 13.67 -1.69 12.46
CA TYR A 144 12.68 -1.42 13.48
C TYR A 144 13.41 -1.19 14.78
N VAL A 145 13.24 -0.04 15.35
CA VAL A 145 13.92 0.35 16.58
C VAL A 145 12.93 0.60 17.70
N ASP A 146 13.36 0.27 18.91
CA ASP A 146 12.66 0.61 20.15
C ASP A 146 12.75 2.11 20.49
N ALA A 147 12.24 2.48 21.65
CA ALA A 147 12.24 3.87 22.12
C ALA A 147 13.65 4.43 22.37
N GLU A 148 14.61 3.56 22.66
CA GLU A 148 16.03 3.89 22.89
C GLU A 148 16.85 3.86 21.60
N GLY A 149 16.25 3.45 20.48
CA GLY A 149 16.91 3.36 19.18
C GLY A 149 17.64 2.04 18.92
N LYS A 150 17.45 1.03 19.78
CA LYS A 150 18.03 -0.30 19.59
C LYS A 150 17.21 -1.08 18.54
N VAL A 151 17.89 -1.77 17.64
CA VAL A 151 17.25 -2.57 16.59
C VAL A 151 16.56 -3.79 17.20
N VAL A 152 15.28 -3.97 16.87
CA VAL A 152 14.43 -5.11 17.26
C VAL A 152 14.38 -6.15 16.15
N ILE A 153 14.03 -5.72 14.92
CA ILE A 153 14.01 -6.53 13.69
C ILE A 153 14.49 -5.67 12.52
N THR A 154 14.79 -6.31 11.40
CA THR A 154 15.08 -5.60 10.15
C THR A 154 14.01 -5.88 9.10
N GLU A 155 13.91 -4.98 8.13
CA GLU A 155 12.99 -5.08 7.00
C GLU A 155 13.75 -4.96 5.69
N GLU A 156 13.46 -5.87 4.76
CA GLU A 156 13.82 -5.79 3.36
C GLU A 156 12.56 -5.46 2.58
N ARG A 157 12.52 -4.31 1.90
CA ARG A 157 11.35 -3.85 1.14
C ARG A 157 11.71 -3.65 -0.32
N SER A 158 11.00 -4.36 -1.21
CA SER A 158 11.04 -4.12 -2.64
C SER A 158 9.73 -3.50 -3.10
N LEU A 159 9.83 -2.39 -3.81
CA LEU A 159 8.71 -1.72 -4.45
C LEU A 159 8.97 -1.75 -5.96
N THR A 160 8.06 -2.37 -6.74
CA THR A 160 8.18 -2.39 -8.20
C THR A 160 6.99 -1.66 -8.79
N PHE A 161 7.27 -0.64 -9.59
CA PHE A 161 6.28 0.24 -10.19
C PHE A 161 6.06 -0.13 -11.65
N HIS A 162 4.79 -0.29 -12.03
CA HIS A 162 4.37 -0.58 -13.39
C HIS A 162 3.27 0.39 -13.82
N ALA A 163 3.16 0.64 -15.11
CA ALA A 163 2.09 1.44 -15.69
C ALA A 163 1.70 0.91 -17.06
N ASN A 164 0.42 1.06 -17.39
CA ASN A 164 -0.13 0.97 -18.73
C ASN A 164 -1.15 2.10 -18.90
N GLY A 165 -1.76 2.23 -20.06
CA GLY A 165 -2.71 3.33 -20.34
C GLY A 165 -3.98 3.31 -19.46
N GLU A 166 -4.28 2.21 -18.76
CA GLU A 166 -5.52 2.02 -17.98
C GLU A 166 -5.28 1.95 -16.47
N ALA A 167 -4.07 1.59 -16.03
CA ALA A 167 -3.75 1.41 -14.61
C ALA A 167 -2.29 1.78 -14.30
N ARG A 168 -2.05 2.15 -13.05
CA ARG A 168 -0.73 2.19 -12.41
C ARG A 168 -0.70 1.15 -11.31
N MET A 169 0.42 0.45 -11.15
CA MET A 169 0.54 -0.64 -10.19
C MET A 169 1.81 -0.50 -9.36
N ILE A 170 1.73 -0.94 -8.10
CA ILE A 170 2.89 -1.02 -7.19
C ILE A 170 2.88 -2.41 -6.56
N ASP A 171 3.90 -3.21 -6.87
CA ASP A 171 4.19 -4.43 -6.12
C ASP A 171 4.92 -4.03 -4.83
N VAL A 172 4.46 -4.54 -3.72
CA VAL A 172 5.04 -4.30 -2.39
C VAL A 172 5.40 -5.63 -1.78
N ASP A 173 6.69 -5.94 -1.79
CA ASP A 173 7.26 -7.14 -1.18
C ASP A 173 8.03 -6.71 0.07
N ILE A 174 7.64 -7.23 1.24
CA ILE A 174 8.25 -6.95 2.53
C ILE A 174 8.66 -8.26 3.18
N ASP A 175 9.91 -8.36 3.59
CA ASP A 175 10.42 -9.42 4.47
C ASP A 175 10.79 -8.80 5.82
N LEU A 176 10.06 -9.19 6.88
CA LEU A 176 10.42 -8.85 8.25
C LEU A 176 11.34 -9.95 8.79
N VAL A 177 12.54 -9.60 9.24
CA VAL A 177 13.58 -10.56 9.61
C VAL A 177 13.96 -10.40 11.08
N ALA A 178 13.85 -11.47 11.86
CA ALA A 178 14.33 -11.51 13.25
C ALA A 178 15.87 -11.55 13.25
N SER A 179 16.49 -10.38 13.09
CA SER A 179 17.95 -10.23 12.88
C SER A 179 18.73 -10.14 14.18
N GLN A 180 18.11 -9.79 15.30
CA GLN A 180 18.80 -9.48 16.57
C GLN A 180 18.54 -10.49 17.69
N GLY A 181 17.51 -11.31 17.56
CA GLY A 181 17.07 -12.27 18.57
C GLY A 181 15.70 -12.81 18.24
N THR A 182 15.18 -13.69 19.09
CA THR A 182 13.76 -14.08 19.04
C THR A 182 12.90 -12.87 19.38
N VAL A 183 11.86 -12.62 18.58
CA VAL A 183 10.96 -11.49 18.76
C VAL A 183 9.50 -11.95 18.73
N THR A 184 8.68 -11.42 19.63
CA THR A 184 7.23 -11.62 19.61
C THR A 184 6.58 -10.62 18.67
N VAL A 185 5.74 -11.11 17.78
CA VAL A 185 4.82 -10.33 16.94
C VAL A 185 3.42 -10.54 17.48
N ASP A 186 2.86 -9.53 18.12
CA ASP A 186 1.58 -9.63 18.81
C ASP A 186 0.38 -9.65 17.85
N ASP A 187 -0.75 -10.20 18.34
CA ASP A 187 -2.04 -10.13 17.65
C ASP A 187 -2.64 -8.74 17.80
N LYS A 188 -2.57 -7.93 16.75
CA LYS A 188 -3.03 -6.54 16.76
C LYS A 188 -3.87 -6.21 15.54
N LYS A 189 -5.02 -5.54 15.75
CA LYS A 189 -5.85 -5.02 14.65
C LYS A 189 -5.18 -3.84 13.92
N ASP A 190 -4.38 -3.07 14.65
CA ASP A 190 -3.65 -1.91 14.12
C ASP A 190 -2.26 -2.38 13.65
N ALA A 191 -2.24 -3.15 12.56
CA ALA A 191 -1.04 -3.77 11.99
C ALA A 191 -1.24 -4.08 10.51
N GLY A 192 -0.17 -4.07 9.73
CA GLY A 192 -0.16 -4.53 8.35
C GLY A 192 0.20 -3.47 7.31
N LEU A 193 0.06 -3.85 6.06
CA LEU A 193 0.30 -2.98 4.90
C LEU A 193 -0.97 -2.17 4.62
N SER A 194 -0.84 -0.85 4.66
CA SER A 194 -1.97 0.07 4.65
C SER A 194 -1.85 1.15 3.59
N ILE A 195 -3.00 1.57 3.06
CA ILE A 195 -3.14 2.83 2.34
C ILE A 195 -4.31 3.64 2.94
N ARG A 196 -4.16 4.94 3.02
CA ARG A 196 -5.27 5.84 3.33
C ARG A 196 -5.81 6.43 2.04
N VAL A 197 -6.99 5.98 1.60
CA VAL A 197 -7.62 6.41 0.35
C VAL A 197 -8.05 7.89 0.39
N PRO A 198 -8.26 8.56 -0.74
CA PRO A 198 -8.81 9.91 -0.80
C PRO A 198 -10.09 10.01 0.02
N HIS A 199 -10.32 11.15 0.68
CA HIS A 199 -11.51 11.33 1.51
C HIS A 199 -12.81 11.10 0.75
N SER A 200 -12.92 11.63 -0.47
CA SER A 200 -14.09 11.47 -1.34
C SER A 200 -14.39 10.02 -1.73
N MET A 201 -13.38 9.16 -1.79
CA MET A 201 -13.52 7.71 -2.07
C MET A 201 -13.99 6.93 -0.84
N SER A 202 -13.93 7.49 0.37
CA SER A 202 -14.40 6.80 1.58
C SER A 202 -15.93 6.65 1.60
N VAL A 203 -16.44 5.54 2.12
CA VAL A 203 -17.88 5.30 2.27
C VAL A 203 -18.52 6.36 3.18
N ASP A 204 -17.83 6.74 4.26
CA ASP A 204 -18.31 7.72 5.24
C ASP A 204 -18.44 9.14 4.65
N ALA A 205 -17.74 9.46 3.57
CA ALA A 205 -17.91 10.73 2.87
C ALA A 205 -19.28 10.87 2.20
N LYS A 206 -20.00 9.76 1.98
CA LYS A 206 -21.33 9.70 1.34
C LYS A 206 -21.37 10.33 -0.06
N GLN A 207 -20.26 10.23 -0.78
CA GLN A 207 -20.10 10.74 -2.14
C GLN A 207 -20.13 9.63 -3.20
N GLY A 208 -20.48 8.39 -2.81
CA GLY A 208 -20.55 7.23 -3.71
C GLY A 208 -19.35 6.28 -3.58
N GLY A 209 -18.46 6.50 -2.58
CA GLY A 209 -17.39 5.55 -2.25
C GLY A 209 -17.93 4.18 -1.83
N LYS A 210 -17.23 3.12 -2.23
CA LYS A 210 -17.58 1.72 -2.00
C LYS A 210 -16.34 0.91 -1.61
N ILE A 211 -16.58 -0.18 -0.88
CA ILE A 211 -15.62 -1.23 -0.58
C ILE A 211 -16.21 -2.54 -1.07
N ILE A 212 -15.42 -3.38 -1.73
CA ILE A 212 -15.79 -4.75 -2.10
C ILE A 212 -14.57 -5.65 -2.03
N ASN A 213 -14.75 -6.93 -1.71
CA ASN A 213 -13.67 -7.92 -1.73
C ASN A 213 -14.02 -9.14 -2.60
N SER A 214 -13.07 -10.05 -2.81
CA SER A 214 -13.22 -11.24 -3.65
C SER A 214 -14.36 -12.18 -3.21
N GLU A 215 -14.77 -12.11 -1.96
CA GLU A 215 -15.87 -12.92 -1.40
C GLU A 215 -17.23 -12.21 -1.47
N GLY A 216 -17.27 -11.01 -2.07
CA GLY A 216 -18.50 -10.22 -2.23
C GLY A 216 -18.94 -9.45 -0.99
N HIS A 217 -18.14 -9.40 0.08
CA HIS A 217 -18.43 -8.53 1.22
C HIS A 217 -18.28 -7.07 0.82
N GLN A 218 -19.18 -6.21 1.30
CA GLN A 218 -19.22 -4.80 0.91
C GLN A 218 -19.13 -3.88 2.13
N ASP A 219 -18.55 -2.72 1.93
CA ASP A 219 -18.47 -1.61 2.88
C ASP A 219 -18.04 -2.09 4.29
N ALA A 220 -18.87 -1.86 5.32
CA ALA A 220 -18.55 -2.24 6.70
C ALA A 220 -18.40 -3.76 6.92
N ASP A 221 -19.06 -4.59 6.09
CA ASP A 221 -19.00 -6.05 6.20
C ASP A 221 -17.65 -6.62 5.72
N SER A 222 -16.85 -5.84 5.00
CA SER A 222 -15.50 -6.22 4.57
C SER A 222 -14.50 -6.28 5.74
N TRP A 223 -14.82 -5.62 6.87
CA TRP A 223 -13.93 -5.58 8.03
C TRP A 223 -13.77 -6.96 8.69
N GLY A 224 -12.53 -7.37 8.91
CA GLY A 224 -12.19 -8.64 9.54
C GLY A 224 -12.43 -9.86 8.66
N LYS A 225 -12.80 -9.70 7.39
CA LYS A 225 -13.01 -10.82 6.46
C LYS A 225 -11.72 -11.19 5.74
N ARG A 226 -11.49 -12.49 5.52
CA ARG A 226 -10.45 -12.98 4.64
C ARG A 226 -10.90 -12.91 3.19
N ALA A 227 -10.03 -12.42 2.33
CA ALA A 227 -10.27 -12.38 0.89
C ALA A 227 -8.94 -12.29 0.15
N GLN A 228 -8.91 -12.73 -1.10
CA GLN A 228 -7.75 -12.72 -1.97
C GLN A 228 -7.37 -11.29 -2.39
N TRP A 229 -8.36 -10.45 -2.57
CA TRP A 229 -8.22 -9.02 -2.86
C TRP A 229 -9.35 -8.23 -2.22
N CYS A 230 -9.12 -6.96 -2.05
CA CYS A 230 -10.11 -5.97 -1.66
C CYS A 230 -9.92 -4.71 -2.50
N ASP A 231 -11.01 -4.03 -2.80
CA ASP A 231 -11.05 -2.83 -3.64
C ASP A 231 -11.82 -1.71 -2.94
N PHE A 232 -11.29 -0.49 -3.08
CA PHE A 232 -11.98 0.75 -2.75
C PHE A 232 -12.13 1.56 -4.02
N HIS A 233 -13.36 1.95 -4.39
CA HIS A 233 -13.60 2.81 -5.53
C HIS A 233 -14.61 3.90 -5.22
N GLY A 234 -14.53 5.00 -5.95
CA GLY A 234 -15.41 6.14 -5.76
C GLY A 234 -14.88 7.40 -6.44
N PRO A 235 -15.52 8.56 -6.18
CA PRO A 235 -15.15 9.80 -6.82
C PRO A 235 -13.81 10.34 -6.29
N VAL A 236 -12.95 10.74 -7.22
CA VAL A 236 -11.70 11.46 -6.95
C VAL A 236 -11.59 12.61 -7.94
N GLU A 237 -11.72 13.86 -7.47
CA GLU A 237 -11.65 15.07 -8.31
C GLU A 237 -12.52 14.98 -9.58
N GLY A 238 -13.75 14.48 -9.44
CA GLY A 238 -14.73 14.39 -10.52
C GLY A 238 -14.65 13.14 -11.40
N GLU A 239 -13.68 12.26 -11.16
CA GLU A 239 -13.53 10.97 -11.86
C GLU A 239 -13.88 9.80 -10.93
N HIS A 240 -14.41 8.70 -11.47
CA HIS A 240 -14.59 7.45 -10.72
C HIS A 240 -13.34 6.60 -10.86
N LEU A 241 -12.61 6.46 -9.76
CA LEU A 241 -11.33 5.75 -9.68
C LEU A 241 -11.36 4.69 -8.59
N GLY A 242 -10.45 3.72 -8.65
CA GLY A 242 -10.36 2.65 -7.68
C GLY A 242 -8.91 2.33 -7.25
N ILE A 243 -8.81 1.69 -6.09
CA ILE A 243 -7.57 1.17 -5.51
C ILE A 243 -7.86 -0.26 -5.07
N ALA A 244 -7.35 -1.22 -5.82
CA ALA A 244 -7.35 -2.62 -5.39
C ALA A 244 -6.03 -2.98 -4.71
N MET A 245 -6.10 -3.82 -3.67
CA MET A 245 -4.95 -4.46 -3.06
C MET A 245 -5.11 -5.97 -3.19
N LEU A 246 -4.19 -6.61 -3.89
CA LEU A 246 -4.14 -8.05 -4.10
C LEU A 246 -3.16 -8.67 -3.10
N ASN A 247 -3.53 -9.80 -2.49
CA ASN A 247 -2.68 -10.56 -1.58
C ASN A 247 -2.20 -11.84 -2.28
N HIS A 248 -0.89 -11.99 -2.51
CA HIS A 248 -0.32 -13.13 -3.23
C HIS A 248 -0.40 -14.42 -2.40
N PRO A 249 -0.58 -15.62 -3.03
CA PRO A 249 -0.64 -16.89 -2.31
C PRO A 249 0.60 -17.22 -1.46
N SER A 250 1.80 -16.72 -1.82
CA SER A 250 3.01 -16.89 -1.02
C SER A 250 3.13 -15.95 0.17
N SER A 251 2.18 -15.03 0.35
CA SER A 251 2.16 -14.10 1.47
C SER A 251 1.78 -14.79 2.78
N PHE A 252 2.39 -14.35 3.86
CA PHE A 252 2.10 -14.88 5.20
C PHE A 252 0.61 -14.84 5.52
N ARG A 253 0.07 -15.99 5.92
CA ARG A 253 -1.35 -16.20 6.28
C ARG A 253 -2.35 -15.81 5.17
N HIS A 254 -1.98 -16.07 3.92
CA HIS A 254 -2.89 -15.93 2.78
C HIS A 254 -4.12 -16.86 2.91
N PRO A 255 -5.34 -16.44 2.49
CA PRO A 255 -5.73 -15.07 2.18
C PRO A 255 -5.77 -14.20 3.45
N THR A 256 -5.31 -12.95 3.31
CA THR A 256 -5.18 -12.03 4.43
C THR A 256 -6.55 -11.59 4.96
N PRO A 257 -6.69 -11.36 6.27
CA PRO A 257 -7.81 -10.58 6.80
C PRO A 257 -7.67 -9.10 6.44
N TRP A 258 -8.81 -8.44 6.18
CA TRP A 258 -8.85 -7.04 5.81
C TRP A 258 -9.30 -6.15 6.97
N HIS A 259 -8.43 -5.23 7.40
CA HIS A 259 -8.83 -4.10 8.25
C HIS A 259 -9.24 -2.94 7.34
N ALA A 260 -10.34 -3.14 6.59
CA ALA A 260 -10.92 -2.15 5.70
C ALA A 260 -12.00 -1.36 6.45
N ARG A 261 -11.87 -0.03 6.50
CA ARG A 261 -12.73 0.84 7.29
C ARG A 261 -13.46 1.84 6.40
N THR A 262 -14.74 2.01 6.64
CA THR A 262 -15.62 2.93 5.89
C THR A 262 -15.11 4.37 5.84
N TYR A 263 -14.29 4.79 6.83
CA TYR A 263 -13.66 6.10 6.83
C TYR A 263 -12.40 6.21 5.94
N GLY A 264 -12.04 5.14 5.21
CA GLY A 264 -10.97 5.16 4.21
C GLY A 264 -9.61 4.60 4.65
N LEU A 265 -9.50 3.90 5.79
CA LEU A 265 -8.35 3.06 6.08
C LEU A 265 -8.51 1.72 5.37
N PHE A 266 -7.48 1.31 4.63
CA PHE A 266 -7.46 0.11 3.83
C PHE A 266 -6.19 -0.68 4.12
N THR A 267 -6.30 -1.78 4.90
CA THR A 267 -5.14 -2.51 5.42
C THR A 267 -5.27 -4.02 5.19
N ALA A 268 -4.24 -4.64 4.62
CA ALA A 268 -4.01 -6.07 4.67
C ALA A 268 -3.34 -6.42 6.00
N ASN A 269 -4.08 -7.11 6.90
CA ASN A 269 -3.59 -7.39 8.25
C ASN A 269 -3.56 -8.89 8.58
N PRO A 270 -2.47 -9.62 8.30
CA PRO A 270 -2.36 -11.02 8.65
C PRO A 270 -2.04 -11.26 10.14
N PHE A 271 -1.90 -10.22 10.95
CA PHE A 271 -1.47 -10.31 12.35
C PHE A 271 -2.62 -10.32 13.36
N GLY A 272 -3.70 -9.61 13.07
CA GLY A 272 -4.77 -9.33 14.02
C GLY A 272 -5.89 -10.39 14.05
N LEU A 273 -5.59 -11.68 14.21
CA LEU A 273 -6.59 -12.75 14.04
C LEU A 273 -7.71 -12.70 15.08
N SER A 274 -7.38 -12.58 16.37
CA SER A 274 -8.39 -12.47 17.43
C SER A 274 -9.00 -11.07 17.47
N GLN A 275 -8.18 -10.03 17.30
CA GLN A 275 -8.66 -8.65 17.34
C GLN A 275 -9.54 -8.27 16.15
N LEU A 276 -9.40 -8.94 15.00
CA LEU A 276 -10.31 -8.84 13.86
C LEU A 276 -11.49 -9.84 13.93
N LYS A 277 -11.63 -10.56 15.06
CA LYS A 277 -12.72 -11.50 15.34
C LYS A 277 -12.80 -12.69 14.38
N LEU A 278 -11.67 -13.17 13.89
CA LEU A 278 -11.57 -14.36 13.07
C LEU A 278 -11.50 -15.65 13.88
N GLN A 279 -10.96 -15.54 15.08
CA GLN A 279 -10.80 -16.62 16.06
C GLN A 279 -10.80 -16.05 17.48
N THR A 280 -10.92 -16.92 18.48
CA THR A 280 -10.88 -16.54 19.90
C THR A 280 -9.44 -16.48 20.44
N GLU A 281 -8.60 -17.44 19.99
CA GLU A 281 -7.21 -17.55 20.41
C GLU A 281 -6.36 -16.43 19.80
N SER A 282 -5.31 -16.02 20.50
CA SER A 282 -4.35 -15.03 19.99
C SER A 282 -3.63 -15.55 18.75
N GLY A 283 -3.52 -14.69 17.74
CA GLY A 283 -2.69 -14.90 16.56
C GLY A 283 -1.24 -14.47 16.73
N ALA A 284 -0.82 -14.10 17.94
CA ALA A 284 0.58 -13.78 18.22
C ALA A 284 1.52 -14.93 17.88
N LEU A 285 2.75 -14.60 17.50
CA LEU A 285 3.78 -15.59 17.18
C LEU A 285 5.16 -15.13 17.65
N GLU A 286 6.02 -16.12 17.90
CA GLU A 286 7.44 -15.88 18.09
C GLU A 286 8.16 -16.10 16.75
N LEU A 287 8.98 -15.14 16.35
CA LEU A 287 9.86 -15.21 15.20
C LEU A 287 11.28 -15.43 15.73
N LYS A 288 11.85 -16.63 15.48
CA LYS A 288 13.19 -16.98 15.93
C LYS A 288 14.25 -16.27 15.09
N VAL A 289 15.46 -16.14 15.64
CA VAL A 289 16.60 -15.57 14.90
C VAL A 289 16.75 -16.21 13.51
N GLY A 290 16.82 -15.36 12.49
CA GLY A 290 16.93 -15.74 11.09
C GLY A 290 15.60 -16.07 10.40
N GLU A 291 14.54 -16.28 11.15
CA GLU A 291 13.21 -16.45 10.55
C GLU A 291 12.66 -15.14 10.00
N ARG A 292 11.75 -15.25 9.02
CA ARG A 292 11.17 -14.11 8.35
C ARG A 292 9.69 -14.26 8.07
N ILE A 293 8.96 -13.16 8.12
CA ILE A 293 7.59 -13.03 7.65
C ILE A 293 7.62 -12.38 6.27
N LYS A 294 7.03 -13.04 5.29
CA LYS A 294 6.95 -12.55 3.90
C LYS A 294 5.57 -11.97 3.64
N LEU A 295 5.51 -10.71 3.24
CA LEU A 295 4.30 -10.03 2.81
C LEU A 295 4.44 -9.69 1.33
N ARG A 296 3.49 -10.14 0.50
CA ARG A 296 3.50 -10.00 -0.96
C ARG A 296 2.16 -9.44 -1.41
N HIS A 297 2.16 -8.22 -1.91
CA HIS A 297 0.95 -7.51 -2.31
C HIS A 297 1.17 -6.73 -3.60
N ARG A 298 0.08 -6.54 -4.37
CA ARG A 298 0.04 -5.62 -5.50
C ARG A 298 -1.07 -4.61 -5.29
N PHE A 299 -0.75 -3.32 -5.38
CA PHE A 299 -1.74 -2.26 -5.51
C PHE A 299 -1.99 -1.99 -6.98
N ILE A 300 -3.28 -1.83 -7.34
CA ILE A 300 -3.71 -1.43 -8.67
C ILE A 300 -4.55 -0.16 -8.52
N PHE A 301 -4.06 0.93 -9.08
CA PHE A 301 -4.78 2.19 -9.20
C PHE A 301 -5.43 2.20 -10.58
N HIS A 302 -6.78 2.20 -10.64
CA HIS A 302 -7.53 1.95 -11.87
C HIS A 302 -8.68 2.94 -12.05
N LYS A 303 -9.26 2.95 -13.27
CA LYS A 303 -10.47 3.68 -13.60
C LYS A 303 -11.69 2.83 -13.25
N GLY A 304 -12.78 3.48 -12.83
CA GLY A 304 -14.05 2.84 -12.54
C GLY A 304 -14.04 1.99 -11.26
N ASP A 305 -14.93 1.01 -11.22
CA ASP A 305 -15.09 0.03 -10.15
C ASP A 305 -14.19 -1.22 -10.36
N GLU A 306 -14.30 -2.21 -9.49
CA GLU A 306 -13.52 -3.45 -9.54
C GLU A 306 -13.73 -4.25 -10.84
N LYS A 307 -14.91 -4.10 -11.48
CA LYS A 307 -15.23 -4.78 -12.76
C LYS A 307 -14.59 -4.06 -13.92
N ALA A 308 -14.70 -2.73 -13.95
CA ALA A 308 -14.03 -1.91 -14.97
C ALA A 308 -12.50 -2.05 -14.87
N GLY A 309 -11.97 -2.12 -13.65
CA GLY A 309 -10.55 -2.39 -13.36
C GLY A 309 -10.11 -3.84 -13.59
N LYS A 310 -11.04 -4.77 -13.87
CA LYS A 310 -10.78 -6.22 -14.07
C LYS A 310 -9.96 -6.82 -12.94
N ILE A 311 -10.31 -6.50 -11.69
CA ILE A 311 -9.49 -6.84 -10.52
C ILE A 311 -9.43 -8.35 -10.28
N ALA A 312 -10.52 -9.08 -10.54
CA ALA A 312 -10.52 -10.54 -10.41
C ALA A 312 -9.55 -11.21 -11.39
N GLU A 313 -9.56 -10.79 -12.65
CA GLU A 313 -8.64 -11.31 -13.69
C GLU A 313 -7.18 -10.91 -13.39
N ALA A 314 -6.97 -9.69 -12.90
CA ALA A 314 -5.65 -9.23 -12.48
C ALA A 314 -5.11 -10.05 -11.31
N TYR A 315 -5.96 -10.44 -10.36
CA TYR A 315 -5.59 -11.33 -9.28
C TYR A 315 -5.19 -12.72 -9.79
N GLU A 316 -5.97 -13.32 -10.70
CA GLU A 316 -5.67 -14.64 -11.27
C GLU A 316 -4.33 -14.67 -12.01
N ALA A 317 -3.93 -13.55 -12.63
CA ALA A 317 -2.63 -13.41 -13.24
C ALA A 317 -1.52 -13.27 -12.19
N TYR A 318 -1.72 -12.37 -11.21
CA TYR A 318 -0.76 -12.09 -10.14
C TYR A 318 -0.48 -13.32 -9.27
N ALA A 319 -1.50 -14.11 -8.95
CA ALA A 319 -1.37 -15.30 -8.11
C ALA A 319 -0.49 -16.42 -8.73
N LYS A 320 -0.25 -16.38 -10.06
CA LYS A 320 0.60 -17.33 -10.78
C LYS A 320 2.05 -16.88 -10.90
N GLU A 321 2.36 -15.65 -10.53
CA GLU A 321 3.73 -15.14 -10.55
C GLU A 321 4.58 -15.86 -9.48
N THR A 322 5.86 -16.07 -9.76
CA THR A 322 6.81 -16.59 -8.75
C THR A 322 7.32 -15.42 -7.91
N ARG A 323 7.13 -15.50 -6.58
CA ARG A 323 7.52 -14.45 -5.63
C ARG A 323 8.14 -15.00 -4.35
#